data_d119e0bd7a44a844ae019e84ed8e5119
#
_entry.id   d119e0bd7a44a844ae019e84ed8e5119
#
_cell.length_a   1.000
_cell.length_b   1.000
_cell.length_c   1.000
_cell.angle_alpha   90.00
_cell.angle_beta   90.00
_cell.angle_gamma   90.00
#
_symmetry.space_group_name_H-M   'P 1'
#
loop_
_entity.id
_entity.type
_entity.pdbx_description
1 polymer ?
#
loop_
_entity_poly.entity_id
_entity_poly.type
_entity_poly.pdbx_seq_one_letter_code
_entity_poly.pdbx_strand_id
1 'polypeptide(L)'
;MRFPALLALALILPAAPGFTQGAKDAPAATAPLAPLTARALASHRGIYSLTLDRARENAGIVEVSGAMLYELIDACESWTTRQRFSMTLRNREGTELETGSDYATLESMDGKNLRFSLR
;
A
#
# COMPACT_ATOMS: atom_id res chain seq x y z
N MET A 1 -25.56 38.83 -61.14
CA MET A 1 -25.70 40.28 -60.90
C MET A 1 -26.45 40.49 -59.58
N ARG A 2 -25.97 41.34 -58.72
CA ARG A 2 -26.51 41.83 -57.44
C ARG A 2 -26.25 40.99 -56.21
N PHE A 3 -25.18 41.38 -55.50
CA PHE A 3 -24.99 41.14 -54.09
C PHE A 3 -25.89 42.05 -53.26
N PRO A 4 -26.34 41.60 -52.10
CA PRO A 4 -26.42 42.54 -50.97
C PRO A 4 -25.75 41.98 -49.68
N ALA A 5 -24.93 42.85 -49.21
CA ALA A 5 -24.76 43.30 -47.81
C ALA A 5 -24.76 42.29 -46.67
N LEU A 6 -23.55 42.05 -46.17
CA LEU A 6 -23.25 41.51 -44.87
C LEU A 6 -23.68 42.45 -43.75
N LEU A 7 -24.59 42.02 -42.92
CA LEU A 7 -24.88 42.68 -41.64
C LEU A 7 -24.03 41.98 -40.54
N ALA A 8 -22.99 42.63 -40.10
CA ALA A 8 -22.17 42.16 -38.99
C ALA A 8 -22.90 42.47 -37.67
N LEU A 9 -23.40 41.42 -37.01
CA LEU A 9 -23.96 41.51 -35.66
C LEU A 9 -22.83 41.26 -34.66
N ALA A 10 -22.34 42.35 -34.04
CA ALA A 10 -21.37 42.27 -32.96
C ALA A 10 -22.06 41.79 -31.67
N LEU A 11 -21.81 40.55 -31.27
CA LEU A 11 -22.20 40.06 -29.96
C LEU A 11 -21.17 40.56 -28.92
N ILE A 12 -21.60 41.46 -28.08
CA ILE A 12 -20.86 41.89 -26.91
C ILE A 12 -21.15 40.86 -25.81
N LEU A 13 -20.17 39.98 -25.51
CA LEU A 13 -20.22 39.13 -24.31
C LEU A 13 -19.79 39.96 -23.08
N PRO A 14 -20.55 39.93 -21.99
CA PRO A 14 -20.07 40.46 -20.72
C PRO A 14 -18.95 39.60 -20.14
N ALA A 15 -17.83 40.19 -19.81
CA ALA A 15 -16.74 39.57 -19.10
C ALA A 15 -17.20 39.20 -17.69
N ALA A 16 -17.23 37.88 -17.39
CA ALA A 16 -17.42 37.38 -16.04
C ALA A 16 -16.16 37.65 -15.20
N PRO A 17 -16.30 38.12 -13.94
CA PRO A 17 -15.15 38.28 -13.07
C PRO A 17 -14.55 36.94 -12.76
N GLY A 18 -13.29 36.76 -13.15
CA GLY A 18 -12.51 35.58 -12.83
C GLY A 18 -12.33 35.44 -11.32
N PHE A 19 -12.88 34.39 -10.75
CA PHE A 19 -12.48 33.93 -9.42
C PHE A 19 -11.07 33.34 -9.53
N THR A 20 -10.07 34.14 -9.19
CA THR A 20 -8.74 33.65 -8.89
C THR A 20 -8.85 32.87 -7.57
N GLN A 21 -9.03 31.58 -7.63
CA GLN A 21 -8.73 30.70 -6.51
C GLN A 21 -7.22 30.80 -6.25
N GLY A 22 -6.86 31.57 -5.26
CA GLY A 22 -5.52 31.55 -4.71
C GLY A 22 -5.27 30.14 -4.17
N ALA A 23 -4.56 29.33 -4.94
CA ALA A 23 -3.91 28.16 -4.42
C ALA A 23 -2.95 28.65 -3.33
N LYS A 24 -3.31 28.50 -2.06
CA LYS A 24 -2.36 28.58 -0.97
C LYS A 24 -1.39 27.43 -1.22
N ASP A 25 -0.23 27.74 -1.76
CA ASP A 25 0.95 26.90 -1.71
C ASP A 25 1.26 26.67 -0.23
N ALA A 26 0.69 25.60 0.33
CA ALA A 26 1.19 25.05 1.56
C ALA A 26 2.58 24.52 1.22
N PRO A 27 3.65 24.99 1.85
CA PRO A 27 4.95 24.39 1.66
C PRO A 27 4.82 22.94 2.09
N ALA A 28 4.95 22.01 1.14
CA ALA A 28 5.17 20.63 1.44
C ALA A 28 6.48 20.59 2.23
N ALA A 29 6.36 20.52 3.56
CA ALA A 29 7.48 20.28 4.43
C ALA A 29 7.97 18.87 4.13
N THR A 30 8.84 18.75 3.12
CA THR A 30 9.66 17.59 2.90
C THR A 30 10.71 17.61 4.02
N ALA A 31 10.30 17.21 5.23
CA ALA A 31 11.24 16.89 6.26
C ALA A 31 12.14 15.78 5.70
N PRO A 32 13.45 15.94 5.69
CA PRO A 32 14.35 14.87 5.31
C PRO A 32 14.04 13.70 6.26
N LEU A 33 13.59 12.57 5.70
CA LEU A 33 13.50 11.34 6.46
C LEU A 33 14.92 11.09 6.98
N ALA A 34 15.10 11.23 8.30
CA ALA A 34 16.36 10.84 8.92
C ALA A 34 16.64 9.40 8.48
N PRO A 35 17.87 9.07 8.06
CA PRO A 35 18.21 7.72 7.67
C PRO A 35 17.87 6.82 8.87
N LEU A 36 16.95 5.86 8.67
CA LEU A 36 16.66 4.82 9.63
C LEU A 36 17.98 4.07 9.81
N THR A 37 18.69 4.35 10.89
CA THR A 37 19.87 3.57 11.21
C THR A 37 19.42 2.15 11.49
N ALA A 38 20.09 1.16 10.92
CA ALA A 38 19.75 -0.25 11.08
C ALA A 38 19.63 -0.70 12.55
N ARG A 39 20.17 0.10 13.48
CA ARG A 39 20.06 -0.09 14.93
C ARG A 39 18.80 0.49 15.56
N ALA A 40 17.92 1.15 14.79
CA ALA A 40 16.65 1.67 15.30
C ALA A 40 15.58 0.58 15.45
N LEU A 41 15.82 -0.63 14.93
CA LEU A 41 14.94 -1.76 15.08
C LEU A 41 15.19 -2.46 16.43
N ALA A 42 14.13 -3.04 16.99
CA ALA A 42 14.23 -3.85 18.21
C ALA A 42 13.86 -5.31 17.90
N SER A 43 14.64 -6.24 18.42
CA SER A 43 14.27 -7.66 18.35
C SER A 43 12.93 -7.89 19.02
N HIS A 44 12.03 -8.55 18.35
CA HIS A 44 10.71 -8.86 18.87
C HIS A 44 10.10 -10.08 18.20
N ARG A 45 9.07 -10.62 18.84
CA ARG A 45 8.24 -11.69 18.32
C ARG A 45 6.78 -11.28 18.43
N GLY A 46 5.99 -11.49 17.38
CA GLY A 46 4.56 -11.23 17.35
C GLY A 46 3.79 -12.43 16.81
N ILE A 47 2.59 -12.62 17.34
CA ILE A 47 1.60 -13.55 16.81
C ILE A 47 0.39 -12.72 16.39
N TYR A 48 -0.05 -12.89 15.16
CA TYR A 48 -1.16 -12.18 14.57
C TYR A 48 -2.25 -13.19 14.21
N SER A 49 -3.48 -12.89 14.59
CA SER A 49 -4.66 -13.60 14.11
C SER A 49 -5.16 -12.95 12.84
N LEU A 50 -5.56 -13.76 11.88
CA LEU A 50 -6.12 -13.32 10.61
C LEU A 50 -7.59 -13.72 10.54
N THR A 51 -8.43 -12.78 10.17
CA THR A 51 -9.86 -12.99 9.97
C THR A 51 -10.32 -12.22 8.75
N LEU A 52 -11.40 -12.66 8.12
CA LEU A 52 -11.99 -11.94 7.00
C LEU A 52 -12.61 -10.62 7.49
N ASP A 53 -12.11 -9.49 6.99
CA ASP A 53 -12.74 -8.19 7.20
C ASP A 53 -13.83 -7.96 6.16
N ARG A 54 -13.51 -8.14 4.88
CA ARG A 54 -14.43 -7.90 3.78
C ARG A 54 -14.10 -8.77 2.57
N ALA A 55 -15.13 -9.28 1.91
CA ALA A 55 -15.04 -9.91 0.60
C ALA A 55 -15.94 -9.18 -0.40
N ARG A 56 -15.58 -9.20 -1.68
CA ARG A 56 -16.49 -8.75 -2.74
C ARG A 56 -17.61 -9.77 -2.90
N GLU A 57 -18.80 -9.33 -3.27
CA GLU A 57 -20.00 -10.20 -3.39
C GLU A 57 -19.78 -11.40 -4.31
N ASN A 58 -18.97 -11.24 -5.36
CA ASN A 58 -18.65 -12.29 -6.34
C ASN A 58 -17.41 -13.12 -6.01
N ALA A 59 -16.71 -12.83 -4.91
CA ALA A 59 -15.51 -13.59 -4.53
C ALA A 59 -15.80 -15.02 -4.09
N GLY A 60 -17.05 -15.31 -3.69
CA GLY A 60 -17.43 -16.64 -3.23
C GLY A 60 -16.87 -17.04 -1.86
N ILE A 61 -15.95 -16.27 -1.29
CA ILE A 61 -15.30 -16.53 0.00
C ILE A 61 -16.21 -15.98 1.11
N VAL A 62 -16.48 -16.80 2.12
CA VAL A 62 -17.35 -16.46 3.26
C VAL A 62 -16.59 -16.42 4.58
N GLU A 63 -15.46 -17.07 4.67
CA GLU A 63 -14.65 -17.10 5.87
C GLU A 63 -13.16 -17.19 5.54
N VAL A 64 -12.37 -16.49 6.32
CA VAL A 64 -10.92 -16.61 6.34
C VAL A 64 -10.50 -16.61 7.80
N SER A 65 -9.71 -17.61 8.17
CA SER A 65 -9.09 -17.70 9.48
C SER A 65 -7.64 -18.11 9.35
N GLY A 66 -6.79 -17.63 10.23
CA GLY A 66 -5.39 -17.99 10.18
C GLY A 66 -4.55 -17.32 11.25
N ALA A 67 -3.27 -17.58 11.19
CA ALA A 67 -2.29 -16.98 12.08
C ALA A 67 -0.99 -16.69 11.34
N MET A 68 -0.29 -15.67 11.80
CA MET A 68 1.06 -15.35 11.37
C MET A 68 1.95 -15.21 12.59
N LEU A 69 3.02 -15.98 12.64
CA LEU A 69 4.13 -15.78 13.56
C LEU A 69 5.19 -14.92 12.86
N TYR A 70 5.57 -13.83 13.50
CA TYR A 70 6.65 -12.97 13.04
C TYR A 70 7.72 -12.86 14.10
N GLU A 71 8.97 -12.94 13.70
CA GLU A 71 10.12 -12.82 14.56
C GLU A 71 11.21 -12.00 13.88
N LEU A 72 11.70 -10.97 14.57
CA LEU A 72 12.85 -10.15 14.17
C LEU A 72 13.93 -10.31 15.24
N ILE A 73 15.13 -10.70 14.82
CA ILE A 73 16.27 -10.97 15.71
C ILE A 73 17.47 -10.15 15.25
N ASP A 74 18.07 -9.43 16.18
CA ASP A 74 19.40 -8.83 16.02
C ASP A 74 20.44 -9.96 16.12
N ALA A 75 21.16 -10.21 15.04
CA ALA A 75 22.24 -11.19 14.95
C ALA A 75 23.63 -10.50 14.86
N CYS A 76 23.81 -9.38 15.57
CA CYS A 76 25.01 -8.56 15.68
C CYS A 76 25.37 -7.79 14.40
N GLU A 77 25.65 -8.45 13.31
CA GLU A 77 26.03 -7.84 12.02
C GLU A 77 24.91 -7.88 10.99
N SER A 78 23.78 -8.48 11.36
CA SER A 78 22.64 -8.70 10.47
C SER A 78 21.32 -8.75 11.24
N TRP A 79 20.25 -8.49 10.53
CA TRP A 79 18.88 -8.77 10.97
C TRP A 79 18.40 -10.08 10.40
N THR A 80 17.83 -10.92 11.24
CA THR A 80 17.14 -12.13 10.82
C THR A 80 15.65 -11.93 11.01
N THR A 81 14.87 -12.09 9.94
CA THR A 81 13.41 -12.14 10.00
C THR A 81 12.96 -13.57 9.75
N ARG A 82 12.00 -14.05 10.54
CA ARG A 82 11.27 -15.29 10.30
C ARG A 82 9.80 -15.01 10.35
N GLN A 83 9.08 -15.50 9.35
CA GLN A 83 7.64 -15.39 9.27
C GLN A 83 7.07 -16.75 8.91
N ARG A 84 6.16 -17.26 9.72
CA ARG A 84 5.36 -18.43 9.42
C ARG A 84 3.91 -17.99 9.30
N PHE A 85 3.32 -18.29 8.19
CA PHE A 85 1.95 -17.95 7.86
C PHE A 85 1.14 -19.22 7.61
N SER A 86 -0.08 -19.27 8.14
CA SER A 86 -1.05 -20.32 7.88
C SER A 86 -2.43 -19.71 7.80
N MET A 87 -3.21 -20.07 6.78
CA MET A 87 -4.54 -19.53 6.55
C MET A 87 -5.45 -20.58 5.93
N THR A 88 -6.68 -20.61 6.39
CA THR A 88 -7.77 -21.41 5.82
C THR A 88 -8.82 -20.47 5.24
N LEU A 89 -9.20 -20.69 3.99
CA LEU A 89 -10.30 -20.02 3.32
C LEU A 89 -11.46 -20.99 3.14
N ARG A 90 -12.69 -20.54 3.39
CA ARG A 90 -13.90 -21.29 3.11
C ARG A 90 -14.79 -20.55 2.14
N ASN A 91 -15.28 -21.26 1.11
CA ASN A 91 -16.22 -20.71 0.16
C ASN A 91 -17.69 -20.98 0.58
N ARG A 92 -18.63 -20.43 -0.21
CA ARG A 92 -20.09 -20.61 0.05
C ARG A 92 -20.55 -22.05 -0.06
N GLU A 93 -19.84 -22.90 -0.80
CA GLU A 93 -20.13 -24.31 -1.02
C GLU A 93 -19.57 -25.18 0.12
N GLY A 94 -18.88 -24.59 1.09
CA GLY A 94 -18.27 -25.28 2.20
C GLY A 94 -16.90 -25.88 1.90
N THR A 95 -16.33 -25.62 0.72
CA THR A 95 -14.97 -26.06 0.38
C THR A 95 -13.96 -25.22 1.14
N GLU A 96 -12.99 -25.89 1.74
CA GLU A 96 -11.87 -25.28 2.44
C GLU A 96 -10.59 -25.39 1.65
N LEU A 97 -9.83 -24.30 1.60
CA LEU A 97 -8.49 -24.24 1.04
C LEU A 97 -7.52 -23.79 2.13
N GLU A 98 -6.57 -24.65 2.45
CA GLU A 98 -5.47 -24.32 3.35
C GLU A 98 -4.26 -23.83 2.55
N THR A 99 -3.63 -22.78 3.05
CA THR A 99 -2.37 -22.27 2.50
C THR A 99 -1.42 -21.92 3.64
N GLY A 100 -0.14 -22.11 3.42
CA GLY A 100 0.88 -21.78 4.38
C GLY A 100 2.18 -21.41 3.70
N SER A 101 2.99 -20.65 4.40
CA SER A 101 4.34 -20.30 3.95
C SER A 101 5.28 -20.07 5.12
N ASP A 102 6.53 -20.47 4.92
CA ASP A 102 7.65 -20.13 5.79
C ASP A 102 8.58 -19.19 5.03
N TYR A 103 8.74 -18.00 5.54
CA TYR A 103 9.61 -16.98 4.99
C TYR A 103 10.73 -16.66 5.97
N ALA A 104 11.97 -16.56 5.48
CA ALA A 104 13.11 -16.15 6.30
C ALA A 104 14.04 -15.23 5.49
N THR A 105 14.53 -14.18 6.16
CA THR A 105 15.56 -13.30 5.62
C THR A 105 16.74 -13.19 6.54
N LEU A 106 17.88 -12.90 5.95
CA LEU A 106 19.08 -12.41 6.61
C LEU A 106 19.55 -11.16 5.85
N GLU A 107 19.52 -10.03 6.51
CA GLU A 107 19.89 -8.72 5.96
C GLU A 107 21.07 -8.15 6.72
N SER A 108 22.15 -7.77 6.02
CA SER A 108 23.31 -7.14 6.67
C SER A 108 22.94 -5.76 7.23
N MET A 109 23.57 -5.34 8.35
CA MET A 109 23.31 -4.06 8.99
C MET A 109 23.55 -2.85 8.08
N ASP A 110 24.39 -2.99 7.07
CA ASP A 110 24.68 -1.94 6.08
C ASP A 110 23.68 -1.92 4.90
N GLY A 111 22.68 -2.84 4.89
CA GLY A 111 21.66 -2.95 3.88
C GLY A 111 22.13 -3.42 2.50
N LYS A 112 23.40 -3.86 2.38
CA LYS A 112 23.97 -4.23 1.07
C LYS A 112 23.74 -5.68 0.68
N ASN A 113 23.48 -6.55 1.65
CA ASN A 113 23.30 -7.96 1.42
C ASN A 113 21.98 -8.43 2.00
N LEU A 114 21.17 -9.07 1.17
CA LEU A 114 19.93 -9.71 1.55
C LEU A 114 19.93 -11.16 1.05
N ARG A 115 19.67 -12.09 1.94
CA ARG A 115 19.36 -13.49 1.60
C ARG A 115 17.94 -13.77 2.05
N PHE A 116 17.19 -14.49 1.22
CA PHE A 116 15.85 -14.90 1.59
C PHE A 116 15.59 -16.36 1.21
N SER A 117 14.66 -16.98 1.92
CA SER A 117 14.13 -18.30 1.66
C SER A 117 12.61 -18.26 1.83
N LEU A 118 11.90 -18.89 0.89
CA LEU A 118 10.45 -19.04 0.93
C LEU A 118 10.14 -20.53 0.66
N ARG A 119 9.24 -21.11 1.45
CA ARG A 119 8.73 -22.48 1.30
C ARG A 119 7.22 -22.49 1.41
#